data_2057968e91a69e16bfcb729b65d607cc
#
_entry.id   2057968e91a69e16bfcb729b65d607cc
#
_cell.length_a   1.000
_cell.length_b   1.000
_cell.length_c   1.000
_cell.angle_alpha   90.00
_cell.angle_beta   90.00
_cell.angle_gamma   90.00
#
_symmetry.space_group_name_H-M   'P 1'
#
loop_
_entity.id
_entity.type
_entity.pdbx_description
1 polymer ?
#
loop_
_entity_poly.entity_id
_entity_poly.type
_entity_poly.pdbx_seq_one_letter_code
_entity_poly.pdbx_strand_id
1 'polypeptide(L)'
;MSRTDYAFESLPISDRAKRAKAAGADLLVSIHGNSAENPNANGARVYYNADTSFSKTAESKLLATAMAEEIDRLCPSSTATSTVDGSNLAMLNGTGNIPSVLVETCFLTNEADARNALSEEWQDRMAEAIADTISATAKGICTKD
;
A
#
# COMPACT_ATOMS: atom_id res chain seq x y z
N MET A 1 -11.09 -10.11 -0.98
CA MET A 1 -9.83 -9.84 -1.69
C MET A 1 -9.96 -10.44 -3.09
N SER A 2 -10.03 -9.63 -4.11
CA SER A 2 -10.08 -10.14 -5.50
C SER A 2 -8.64 -10.28 -5.99
N ARG A 3 -8.14 -11.50 -6.06
CA ARG A 3 -6.94 -11.81 -6.81
C ARG A 3 -7.38 -12.01 -8.25
N THR A 4 -6.95 -11.16 -9.16
CA THR A 4 -7.22 -11.40 -10.57
C THR A 4 -6.42 -12.62 -11.01
N ASP A 5 -7.11 -13.68 -11.44
CA ASP A 5 -6.53 -14.92 -11.96
C ASP A 5 -5.76 -14.75 -13.29
N TYR A 6 -5.53 -13.50 -13.68
CA TYR A 6 -4.80 -13.13 -14.89
C TYR A 6 -3.31 -12.91 -14.58
N ALA A 7 -2.64 -13.99 -14.18
CA ALA A 7 -1.19 -13.98 -13.89
C ALA A 7 -0.32 -13.50 -15.07
N PHE A 8 -0.89 -13.31 -16.26
CA PHE A 8 -0.17 -12.95 -17.49
C PHE A 8 -0.72 -11.71 -18.20
N GLU A 9 -1.78 -11.08 -17.73
CA GLU A 9 -2.25 -9.81 -18.28
C GLU A 9 -1.59 -8.63 -17.57
N SER A 10 -0.78 -7.85 -18.31
CA SER A 10 -0.31 -6.55 -17.86
C SER A 10 -1.48 -5.56 -17.90
N LEU A 11 -2.10 -5.30 -16.76
CA LEU A 11 -3.11 -4.26 -16.61
C LEU A 11 -2.44 -2.89 -16.48
N PRO A 12 -2.78 -1.93 -17.34
CA PRO A 12 -2.38 -0.55 -17.14
C PRO A 12 -2.75 -0.05 -15.73
N ILE A 13 -1.87 0.74 -15.12
CA ILE A 13 -2.07 1.25 -13.74
C ILE A 13 -3.42 1.99 -13.62
N SER A 14 -3.78 2.78 -14.62
CA SER A 14 -5.08 3.49 -14.67
C SER A 14 -6.29 2.56 -14.65
N ASP A 15 -6.17 1.34 -15.17
CA ASP A 15 -7.28 0.41 -15.22
C ASP A 15 -7.47 -0.36 -13.91
N ARG A 16 -6.42 -0.49 -13.11
CA ARG A 16 -6.50 -1.09 -11.76
C ARG A 16 -7.39 -0.24 -10.84
N ALA A 17 -7.17 1.08 -10.81
CA ALA A 17 -8.01 2.00 -10.05
C ALA A 17 -9.47 2.01 -10.54
N LYS A 18 -9.69 1.97 -11.87
CA LYS A 18 -11.04 1.87 -12.47
C LYS A 18 -11.74 0.58 -12.06
N ARG A 19 -11.03 -0.55 -12.01
CA ARG A 19 -11.59 -1.84 -11.56
C ARG A 19 -12.04 -1.79 -10.11
N ALA A 20 -11.23 -1.19 -9.22
CA ALA A 20 -11.63 -1.00 -7.82
C ALA A 20 -12.94 -0.19 -7.71
N LYS A 21 -13.04 0.92 -8.46
CA LYS A 21 -14.28 1.71 -8.55
C LYS A 21 -15.45 0.92 -9.07
N ALA A 22 -15.28 0.20 -10.17
CA ALA A 22 -16.34 -0.60 -10.78
C ALA A 22 -16.81 -1.76 -9.89
N ALA A 23 -15.92 -2.27 -9.05
CA ALA A 23 -16.22 -3.29 -8.05
C ALA A 23 -16.93 -2.73 -6.80
N GLY A 24 -17.09 -1.40 -6.68
CA GLY A 24 -17.68 -0.77 -5.50
C GLY A 24 -16.80 -0.94 -4.25
N ALA A 25 -15.48 -0.92 -4.41
CA ALA A 25 -14.56 -1.09 -3.29
C ALA A 25 -14.72 0.04 -2.27
N ASP A 26 -14.76 -0.31 -0.99
CA ASP A 26 -14.83 0.65 0.12
C ASP A 26 -13.45 1.23 0.47
N LEU A 27 -12.37 0.51 0.16
CA LEU A 27 -10.98 0.98 0.25
C LEU A 27 -10.10 0.25 -0.78
N LEU A 28 -8.92 0.81 -1.07
CA LEU A 28 -7.95 0.19 -1.97
C LEU A 28 -6.56 0.16 -1.33
N VAL A 29 -5.96 -1.03 -1.35
CA VAL A 29 -4.55 -1.23 -0.99
C VAL A 29 -3.83 -1.82 -2.20
N SER A 30 -2.83 -1.11 -2.71
CA SER A 30 -1.96 -1.58 -3.79
C SER A 30 -0.62 -2.02 -3.20
N ILE A 31 -0.21 -3.26 -3.44
CA ILE A 31 0.99 -3.85 -2.83
C ILE A 31 2.07 -3.99 -3.90
N HIS A 32 3.25 -3.46 -3.63
CA HIS A 32 4.38 -3.39 -4.54
C HIS A 32 5.70 -3.72 -3.85
N GLY A 33 6.72 -4.00 -4.66
CA GLY A 33 8.13 -4.00 -4.26
C GLY A 33 8.82 -2.80 -4.90
N ASN A 34 9.51 -2.02 -4.08
CA ASN A 34 10.20 -0.80 -4.47
C ASN A 34 11.56 -1.07 -5.14
N SER A 35 12.11 -0.06 -5.77
CA SER A 35 13.49 -0.06 -6.27
C SER A 35 14.11 1.34 -6.18
N ALA A 36 15.42 1.41 -6.01
CA ALA A 36 16.17 2.66 -6.00
C ALA A 36 17.55 2.46 -6.64
N GLU A 37 18.12 3.54 -7.19
CA GLU A 37 19.51 3.54 -7.66
C GLU A 37 20.51 3.38 -6.50
N ASN A 38 20.16 3.93 -5.33
CA ASN A 38 20.96 3.74 -4.11
C ASN A 38 20.67 2.35 -3.51
N PRO A 39 21.63 1.42 -3.52
CA PRO A 39 21.44 0.06 -2.98
C PRO A 39 21.28 0.02 -1.45
N ASN A 40 21.58 1.13 -0.76
CA ASN A 40 21.37 1.24 0.68
C ASN A 40 19.95 1.67 1.05
N ALA A 41 19.11 2.08 0.09
CA ALA A 41 17.71 2.34 0.33
C ALA A 41 17.01 1.04 0.77
N ASN A 42 16.31 1.06 1.91
CA ASN A 42 15.68 -0.12 2.50
C ASN A 42 14.41 0.22 3.28
N GLY A 43 13.70 -0.80 3.74
CA GLY A 43 12.49 -0.70 4.52
C GLY A 43 11.23 -0.38 3.69
N ALA A 44 10.09 -0.38 4.34
CA ALA A 44 8.81 -0.15 3.67
C ALA A 44 8.47 1.34 3.49
N ARG A 45 7.57 1.63 2.55
CA ARG A 45 6.98 2.96 2.34
C ARG A 45 5.49 2.82 2.11
N VAL A 46 4.70 3.67 2.74
CA VAL A 46 3.24 3.69 2.51
C VAL A 46 2.85 5.04 1.93
N TYR A 47 2.45 5.01 0.67
CA TYR A 47 2.04 6.20 -0.09
C TYR A 47 0.53 6.40 0.04
N TYR A 48 0.12 7.65 0.18
CA TYR A 48 -1.28 8.09 0.10
C TYR A 48 -1.37 9.39 -0.70
N ASN A 49 -2.52 9.72 -1.24
CA ASN A 49 -2.70 11.01 -1.91
C ASN A 49 -2.83 12.12 -0.86
N ALA A 50 -1.80 12.97 -0.74
CA ALA A 50 -1.74 14.07 0.23
C ALA A 50 -2.35 15.37 -0.31
N ASP A 51 -2.82 15.42 -1.55
CA ASP A 51 -3.53 16.55 -2.11
C ASP A 51 -4.84 16.79 -1.34
N THR A 52 -4.95 17.94 -0.67
CA THR A 52 -6.11 18.32 0.14
C THR A 52 -7.38 18.55 -0.66
N SER A 53 -7.30 18.65 -1.97
CA SER A 53 -8.46 18.67 -2.87
C SER A 53 -9.04 17.27 -3.12
N PHE A 54 -8.31 16.22 -2.79
CA PHE A 54 -8.77 14.84 -2.90
C PHE A 54 -9.70 14.51 -1.72
N SER A 55 -10.92 14.07 -2.02
CA SER A 55 -12.00 13.93 -1.02
C SER A 55 -11.72 12.94 0.10
N LYS A 56 -10.82 11.96 -0.10
CA LYS A 56 -10.46 10.90 0.85
C LYS A 56 -9.02 10.99 1.36
N THR A 57 -8.42 12.18 1.32
CA THR A 57 -7.05 12.41 1.82
C THR A 57 -6.91 12.07 3.31
N ALA A 58 -7.86 12.49 4.14
CA ALA A 58 -7.82 12.26 5.59
C ALA A 58 -7.89 10.77 5.93
N GLU A 59 -8.83 10.05 5.33
CA GLU A 59 -9.02 8.61 5.53
C GLU A 59 -7.82 7.82 4.97
N SER A 60 -7.31 8.21 3.80
CA SER A 60 -6.11 7.60 3.20
C SER A 60 -4.87 7.80 4.08
N LYS A 61 -4.71 8.99 4.66
CA LYS A 61 -3.62 9.28 5.59
C LYS A 61 -3.72 8.45 6.87
N LEU A 62 -4.92 8.32 7.44
CA LEU A 62 -5.17 7.50 8.62
C LEU A 62 -4.78 6.04 8.35
N LEU A 63 -5.25 5.49 7.22
CA LEU A 63 -4.91 4.13 6.79
C LEU A 63 -3.40 3.96 6.59
N ALA A 64 -2.74 4.93 5.93
CA ALA A 64 -1.30 4.89 5.67
C ALA A 64 -0.48 4.91 6.97
N THR A 65 -0.88 5.75 7.93
CA THR A 65 -0.19 5.87 9.22
C THR A 65 -0.31 4.59 10.03
N ALA A 66 -1.52 4.06 10.18
CA ALA A 66 -1.75 2.80 10.88
C ALA A 66 -1.03 1.63 10.24
N MET A 67 -0.98 1.60 8.91
CA MET A 67 -0.27 0.54 8.16
C MET A 67 1.24 0.63 8.33
N ALA A 68 1.81 1.83 8.36
CA ALA A 68 3.23 2.03 8.61
C ALA A 68 3.64 1.56 10.01
N GLU A 69 2.84 1.90 11.03
CA GLU A 69 3.07 1.47 12.41
C GLU A 69 3.01 -0.05 12.55
N GLU A 70 2.03 -0.70 11.91
CA GLU A 70 1.86 -2.14 12.00
C GLU A 70 2.94 -2.90 11.23
N ILE A 71 3.38 -2.40 10.07
CA ILE A 71 4.52 -2.95 9.34
C ILE A 71 5.79 -2.87 10.17
N ASP A 72 6.07 -1.75 10.82
CA ASP A 72 7.25 -1.61 11.70
C ASP A 72 7.19 -2.57 12.89
N ARG A 73 6.00 -2.85 13.40
CA ARG A 73 5.80 -3.79 14.51
C ARG A 73 6.08 -5.24 14.10
N LEU A 74 5.57 -5.68 12.93
CA LEU A 74 5.65 -7.08 12.49
C LEU A 74 6.85 -7.38 11.59
N CYS A 75 7.29 -6.41 10.81
CA CYS A 75 8.38 -6.54 9.83
C CYS A 75 9.41 -5.43 10.02
N PRO A 76 10.05 -5.30 11.20
CA PRO A 76 11.02 -4.24 11.45
C PRO A 76 12.19 -4.32 10.46
N SER A 77 12.60 -3.18 9.97
CA SER A 77 13.79 -3.02 9.12
C SER A 77 14.77 -2.01 9.73
N SER A 78 15.95 -1.87 9.13
CA SER A 78 16.95 -0.88 9.60
C SER A 78 16.51 0.57 9.40
N THR A 79 15.53 0.79 8.53
CA THR A 79 14.89 2.09 8.31
C THR A 79 13.41 1.95 8.62
N ALA A 80 12.92 2.76 9.55
CA ALA A 80 11.50 2.77 9.91
C ALA A 80 10.60 3.04 8.70
N THR A 81 9.45 2.38 8.67
CA THR A 81 8.44 2.59 7.64
C THR A 81 7.94 4.03 7.70
N SER A 82 7.83 4.67 6.56
CA SER A 82 7.38 6.05 6.47
C SER A 82 6.13 6.18 5.60
N THR A 83 5.29 7.14 5.95
CA THR A 83 4.23 7.60 5.07
C THR A 83 4.77 8.64 4.10
N VAL A 84 4.38 8.57 2.83
CA VAL A 84 4.91 9.41 1.76
C VAL A 84 3.76 9.99 0.93
N ASP A 85 3.93 11.22 0.48
CA ASP A 85 3.01 11.82 -0.50
C ASP A 85 3.09 11.08 -1.83
N GLY A 86 1.98 10.49 -2.23
CA GLY A 86 1.78 9.79 -3.49
C GLY A 86 0.79 10.50 -4.43
N SER A 87 0.58 11.81 -4.28
CA SER A 87 -0.35 12.59 -5.09
C SER A 87 0.01 12.60 -6.59
N ASN A 88 1.25 12.27 -6.95
CA ASN A 88 1.70 12.08 -8.33
C ASN A 88 1.51 10.64 -8.85
N LEU A 89 1.09 9.69 -8.01
CA LEU A 89 0.93 8.30 -8.41
C LEU A 89 -0.43 8.08 -9.07
N ALA A 90 -0.42 7.65 -10.34
CA ALA A 90 -1.63 7.41 -11.12
C ALA A 90 -2.59 6.42 -10.45
N MET A 91 -2.06 5.44 -9.69
CA MET A 91 -2.85 4.46 -8.94
C MET A 91 -3.71 5.15 -7.88
N LEU A 92 -3.17 6.11 -7.14
CA LEU A 92 -3.86 6.82 -6.06
C LEU A 92 -4.76 7.94 -6.60
N ASN A 93 -4.36 8.60 -7.69
CA ASN A 93 -5.18 9.63 -8.33
C ASN A 93 -6.41 9.08 -9.03
N GLY A 94 -6.36 7.83 -9.49
CA GLY A 94 -7.45 7.18 -10.22
C GLY A 94 -8.59 6.68 -9.34
N THR A 95 -8.45 6.67 -8.01
CA THR A 95 -9.41 6.07 -7.09
C THR A 95 -10.64 6.93 -6.82
N GLY A 96 -10.58 8.23 -7.08
CA GLY A 96 -11.71 9.14 -6.87
C GLY A 96 -12.05 9.32 -5.39
N ASN A 97 -13.20 8.81 -4.96
CA ASN A 97 -13.68 8.90 -3.58
C ASN A 97 -13.43 7.63 -2.75
N ILE A 98 -12.47 6.80 -3.13
CA ILE A 98 -12.10 5.59 -2.38
C ILE A 98 -10.84 5.87 -1.55
N PRO A 99 -10.86 5.71 -0.21
CA PRO A 99 -9.65 5.75 0.61
C PRO A 99 -8.63 4.76 0.05
N SER A 100 -7.39 5.21 -0.16
CA SER A 100 -6.42 4.40 -0.91
C SER A 100 -4.99 4.62 -0.45
N VAL A 101 -4.23 3.52 -0.40
CA VAL A 101 -2.80 3.50 -0.14
C VAL A 101 -2.07 2.61 -1.14
N LEU A 102 -0.79 2.91 -1.36
CA LEU A 102 0.14 2.05 -2.07
C LEU A 102 1.28 1.70 -1.10
N VAL A 103 1.46 0.42 -0.87
CA VAL A 103 2.47 -0.12 0.05
C VAL A 103 3.63 -0.66 -0.78
N GLU A 104 4.77 -0.01 -0.65
CA GLU A 104 6.06 -0.55 -1.10
C GLU A 104 6.63 -1.34 0.07
N THR A 105 6.56 -2.66 0.01
CA THR A 105 6.86 -3.54 1.14
C THR A 105 8.34 -3.61 1.49
N CYS A 106 9.21 -3.43 0.50
CA CYS A 106 10.67 -3.50 0.63
C CYS A 106 11.34 -2.92 -0.63
N PHE A 107 12.64 -2.66 -0.57
CA PHE A 107 13.43 -2.31 -1.76
C PHE A 107 14.09 -3.56 -2.35
N LEU A 108 13.60 -4.02 -3.50
CA LEU A 108 14.15 -5.21 -4.19
C LEU A 108 15.61 -5.00 -4.66
N THR A 109 16.08 -3.76 -4.72
CA THR A 109 17.46 -3.39 -5.01
C THR A 109 18.39 -3.43 -3.78
N ASN A 110 17.84 -3.61 -2.58
CA ASN A 110 18.58 -3.79 -1.34
C ASN A 110 18.70 -5.29 -1.04
N GLU A 111 19.92 -5.77 -0.76
CA GLU A 111 20.18 -7.20 -0.58
C GLU A 111 19.45 -7.80 0.62
N ALA A 112 19.38 -7.08 1.74
CA ALA A 112 18.70 -7.56 2.95
C ALA A 112 17.18 -7.60 2.75
N ASP A 113 16.61 -6.55 2.16
CA ASP A 113 15.18 -6.48 1.84
C ASP A 113 14.79 -7.56 0.82
N ALA A 114 15.61 -7.79 -0.22
CA ALA A 114 15.36 -8.83 -1.21
C ALA A 114 15.38 -10.24 -0.59
N ARG A 115 16.29 -10.51 0.35
CA ARG A 115 16.31 -11.78 1.09
C ARG A 115 15.06 -11.95 1.95
N ASN A 116 14.61 -10.90 2.62
CA ASN A 116 13.37 -10.91 3.38
C ASN A 116 12.17 -11.21 2.47
N ALA A 117 12.09 -10.57 1.31
CA ALA A 117 11.01 -10.77 0.35
C ALA A 117 10.91 -12.22 -0.19
N LEU A 118 12.01 -13.00 -0.13
CA LEU A 118 12.03 -14.42 -0.47
C LEU A 118 11.65 -15.35 0.69
N SER A 119 11.53 -14.82 1.92
CA SER A 119 11.17 -15.60 3.10
C SER A 119 9.66 -15.71 3.25
N GLU A 120 9.14 -16.94 3.31
CA GLU A 120 7.71 -17.18 3.56
C GLU A 120 7.27 -16.57 4.91
N GLU A 121 8.07 -16.71 5.95
CA GLU A 121 7.78 -16.12 7.26
C GLU A 121 7.66 -14.59 7.21
N TRP A 122 8.52 -13.93 6.44
CA TRP A 122 8.43 -12.48 6.27
C TRP A 122 7.21 -12.08 5.43
N GLN A 123 6.90 -12.84 4.37
CA GLN A 123 5.71 -12.62 3.54
C GLN A 123 4.43 -12.76 4.35
N ASP A 124 4.34 -13.77 5.22
CA ASP A 124 3.20 -14.00 6.10
C ASP A 124 3.02 -12.84 7.08
N ARG A 125 4.10 -12.40 7.74
CA ARG A 125 4.06 -11.24 8.65
C ARG A 125 3.68 -9.93 7.94
N MET A 126 4.18 -9.70 6.75
CA MET A 126 3.81 -8.53 5.94
C MET A 126 2.33 -8.59 5.54
N ALA A 127 1.84 -9.75 5.15
CA ALA A 127 0.43 -9.95 4.83
C ALA A 127 -0.46 -9.76 6.07
N GLU A 128 -0.04 -10.24 7.24
CA GLU A 128 -0.71 -10.05 8.53
C GLU A 128 -0.78 -8.56 8.88
N ALA A 129 0.34 -7.82 8.80
CA ALA A 129 0.37 -6.38 9.07
C ALA A 129 -0.65 -5.61 8.21
N ILE A 130 -0.69 -5.92 6.92
CA ILE A 130 -1.62 -5.29 5.98
C ILE A 130 -3.07 -5.66 6.32
N ALA A 131 -3.35 -6.94 6.56
CA ALA A 131 -4.70 -7.44 6.84
C ALA A 131 -5.26 -6.92 8.17
N ASP A 132 -4.43 -6.92 9.22
CA ASP A 132 -4.80 -6.41 10.54
C ASP A 132 -5.10 -4.92 10.50
N THR A 133 -4.26 -4.14 9.80
CA THR A 133 -4.51 -2.72 9.60
C THR A 133 -5.84 -2.47 8.88
N ILE A 134 -6.13 -3.20 7.80
CA ILE A 134 -7.41 -3.09 7.09
C ILE A 134 -8.56 -3.39 8.04
N SER A 135 -8.47 -4.48 8.79
CA SER A 135 -9.52 -4.93 9.71
C SER A 135 -9.78 -3.93 10.83
N ALA A 136 -8.73 -3.33 11.37
CA ALA A 136 -8.82 -2.35 12.45
C ALA A 136 -9.36 -1.00 12.00
N THR A 137 -8.99 -0.55 10.80
CA THR A 137 -9.29 0.80 10.31
C THR A 137 -10.55 0.89 9.44
N ALA A 138 -10.94 -0.20 8.78
CA ALA A 138 -12.05 -0.21 7.81
C ALA A 138 -13.35 0.39 8.36
N LYS A 139 -13.73 0.06 9.61
CA LYS A 139 -14.97 0.58 10.24
C LYS A 139 -14.96 2.10 10.43
N GLY A 140 -13.78 2.69 10.60
CA GLY A 140 -13.62 4.14 10.82
C GLY A 140 -13.49 4.94 9.53
N ILE A 141 -12.98 4.32 8.46
CA ILE A 141 -12.69 5.00 7.19
C ILE A 141 -13.68 4.71 6.07
N CYS A 142 -14.44 3.61 6.17
CA CYS A 142 -15.42 3.18 5.17
C CYS A 142 -16.86 3.57 5.58
N THR A 143 -17.06 4.65 6.30
CA THR A 143 -18.41 5.18 6.57
C THR A 143 -19.03 5.62 5.24
N LYS A 144 -20.10 4.96 4.84
CA LYS A 144 -20.95 5.41 3.73
C LYS A 144 -21.72 6.64 4.22
N ASP A 145 -21.45 7.79 3.59
CA ASP A 145 -22.31 8.96 3.68
C ASP A 145 -23.67 8.66 3.06
#